data_d90b7f829a02fdf9dd59aaf7da8fb932
#
_entry.id   d90b7f829a02fdf9dd59aaf7da8fb932
#
_cell.length_a   1.000
_cell.length_b   1.000
_cell.length_c   1.000
_cell.angle_alpha   90.00
_cell.angle_beta   90.00
_cell.angle_gamma   90.00
#
_symmetry.space_group_name_H-M   'P 1'
#
loop_
_entity.id
_entity.type
_entity.pdbx_description
1 polymer ?
#
loop_
_entity_poly.entity_id
_entity_poly.type
_entity_poly.pdbx_seq_one_letter_code
_entity_poly.pdbx_strand_id
1 'polypeptide(L)'
;MAAITAALIKQVREDTGAGMLDVKKALTEAEGDVARAKEIIRAKGIAAAGKREGRKAQEGTIASKVVETANGETGYAVELNSETDFVAKTPKFVEFTEEVLGYAVDADANSADELLEAKAGDTTVKLAVEEAAALFGEHVKVGQFAKISGEHVEVYAHKKSAEMPPSIVAMIATDKACLLYTSPSPRD
;
A
#
# COMPACT_ATOMS: atom_id res chain seq x y z
N MET A 1 32.19 3.10 20.93
CA MET A 1 31.71 3.37 19.58
C MET A 1 31.78 2.05 18.80
N ALA A 2 30.67 1.52 18.32
CA ALA A 2 30.66 0.35 17.47
C ALA A 2 31.29 0.69 16.11
N ALA A 3 32.18 -0.17 15.61
CA ALA A 3 32.84 0.07 14.34
C ALA A 3 31.81 -0.05 13.20
N ILE A 4 31.67 1.01 12.40
CA ILE A 4 30.77 1.01 11.22
C ILE A 4 31.46 0.18 10.12
N THR A 5 31.09 -1.11 10.05
CA THR A 5 31.64 -2.04 9.07
C THR A 5 30.81 -2.05 7.77
N ALA A 6 31.41 -2.48 6.67
CA ALA A 6 30.68 -2.66 5.39
C ALA A 6 29.51 -3.66 5.52
N ALA A 7 29.68 -4.69 6.36
CA ALA A 7 28.64 -5.66 6.65
C ALA A 7 27.43 -5.01 7.36
N LEU A 8 27.68 -4.15 8.34
CA LEU A 8 26.63 -3.42 9.06
C LEU A 8 25.86 -2.46 8.12
N ILE A 9 26.59 -1.75 7.25
CA ILE A 9 25.98 -0.87 6.24
C ILE A 9 25.09 -1.69 5.30
N LYS A 10 25.55 -2.85 4.84
CA LYS A 10 24.78 -3.76 3.96
C LYS A 10 23.51 -4.23 4.66
N GLN A 11 23.59 -4.68 5.89
CA GLN A 11 22.47 -5.15 6.69
C GLN A 11 21.40 -4.03 6.84
N VAL A 12 21.79 -2.85 7.31
CA VAL A 12 20.85 -1.73 7.49
C VAL A 12 20.24 -1.28 6.16
N ARG A 13 20.98 -1.36 5.06
CA ARG A 13 20.46 -1.09 3.73
C ARG A 13 19.41 -2.12 3.29
N GLU A 14 19.64 -3.41 3.54
CA GLU A 14 18.68 -4.48 3.22
C GLU A 14 17.39 -4.31 4.03
N ASP A 15 17.51 -3.91 5.30
CA ASP A 15 16.38 -3.68 6.21
C ASP A 15 15.57 -2.41 5.86
N THR A 16 16.22 -1.35 5.39
CA THR A 16 15.59 -0.03 5.22
C THR A 16 15.37 0.37 3.76
N GLY A 17 15.97 -0.34 2.80
CA GLY A 17 15.94 0.04 1.38
C GLY A 17 16.68 1.34 1.04
N ALA A 18 17.27 2.01 2.02
CA ALA A 18 17.94 3.32 1.84
C ALA A 18 19.23 3.21 1.03
N GLY A 19 19.65 4.34 0.42
CA GLY A 19 20.91 4.44 -0.30
C GLY A 19 22.13 4.18 0.60
N MET A 20 23.17 3.55 0.08
CA MET A 20 24.37 3.17 0.86
C MET A 20 25.05 4.36 1.55
N LEU A 21 25.02 5.53 0.91
CA LEU A 21 25.58 6.76 1.47
C LEU A 21 24.73 7.31 2.64
N ASP A 22 23.41 7.19 2.53
CA ASP A 22 22.48 7.66 3.56
C ASP A 22 22.53 6.76 4.77
N VAL A 23 22.60 5.44 4.57
CA VAL A 23 22.83 4.46 5.64
C VAL A 23 24.14 4.73 6.36
N LYS A 24 25.25 4.97 5.62
CA LYS A 24 26.54 5.29 6.23
C LYS A 24 26.47 6.56 7.05
N LYS A 25 25.83 7.63 6.53
CA LYS A 25 25.65 8.90 7.27
C LYS A 25 24.80 8.70 8.52
N ALA A 26 23.70 7.97 8.42
CA ALA A 26 22.82 7.68 9.56
C ALA A 26 23.54 6.86 10.64
N LEU A 27 24.29 5.83 10.27
CA LEU A 27 25.09 5.06 11.22
C LEU A 27 26.18 5.89 11.87
N THR A 28 26.80 6.85 11.14
CA THR A 28 27.78 7.77 11.71
C THR A 28 27.14 8.72 12.71
N GLU A 29 25.97 9.28 12.39
CA GLU A 29 25.19 10.17 13.24
C GLU A 29 24.64 9.44 14.49
N ALA A 30 24.34 8.15 14.34
CA ALA A 30 23.89 7.26 15.41
C ALA A 30 25.04 6.61 16.20
N GLU A 31 26.29 6.96 15.94
CA GLU A 31 27.50 6.39 16.59
C GLU A 31 27.57 4.84 16.51
N GLY A 32 27.01 4.26 15.45
CA GLY A 32 26.97 2.82 15.21
C GLY A 32 25.74 2.13 15.81
N ASP A 33 24.83 2.84 16.44
CA ASP A 33 23.55 2.27 16.91
C ASP A 33 22.60 2.07 15.72
N VAL A 34 22.25 0.81 15.49
CA VAL A 34 21.42 0.38 14.35
C VAL A 34 19.97 0.87 14.50
N ALA A 35 19.40 0.81 15.70
CA ALA A 35 18.02 1.22 15.94
C ALA A 35 17.87 2.72 15.68
N ARG A 36 18.75 3.52 16.27
CA ARG A 36 18.80 4.97 16.07
C ARG A 36 19.12 5.36 14.63
N ALA A 37 19.97 4.61 13.93
CA ALA A 37 20.25 4.84 12.51
C ALA A 37 19.00 4.60 11.65
N LYS A 38 18.22 3.55 11.92
CA LYS A 38 16.94 3.28 11.24
C LYS A 38 15.94 4.42 11.48
N GLU A 39 15.82 4.93 12.69
CA GLU A 39 14.96 6.10 12.99
C GLU A 39 15.40 7.36 12.22
N ILE A 40 16.68 7.63 12.14
CA ILE A 40 17.23 8.75 11.36
C ILE A 40 16.91 8.58 9.86
N ILE A 41 17.08 7.37 9.33
CA ILE A 41 16.75 7.06 7.93
C ILE A 41 15.26 7.26 7.67
N ARG A 42 14.41 6.75 8.58
CA ARG A 42 12.96 6.90 8.51
C ARG A 42 12.55 8.36 8.51
N ALA A 43 13.02 9.17 9.45
CA ALA A 43 12.71 10.59 9.54
C ALA A 43 13.15 11.37 8.29
N LYS A 44 14.36 11.09 7.77
CA LYS A 44 14.89 11.72 6.54
C LYS A 44 14.10 11.27 5.30
N GLY A 45 13.67 10.00 5.26
CA GLY A 45 12.84 9.43 4.20
C GLY A 45 11.47 10.11 4.12
N ILE A 46 10.79 10.25 5.25
CA ILE A 46 9.49 10.94 5.36
C ILE A 46 9.63 12.41 4.92
N ALA A 47 10.67 13.12 5.39
CA ALA A 47 10.92 14.50 4.99
C ALA A 47 11.20 14.64 3.48
N ALA A 48 11.83 13.64 2.86
CA ALA A 48 12.04 13.61 1.42
C ALA A 48 10.75 13.23 0.65
N ALA A 49 9.90 12.37 1.20
CA ALA A 49 8.60 12.02 0.66
C ALA A 49 7.67 13.23 0.61
N GLY A 50 7.61 14.03 1.69
CA GLY A 50 6.82 15.26 1.73
C GLY A 50 7.19 16.28 0.63
N LYS A 51 8.44 16.33 0.19
CA LYS A 51 8.85 17.18 -0.94
C LYS A 51 8.34 16.69 -2.31
N ARG A 52 7.86 15.43 -2.38
CA ARG A 52 7.32 14.80 -3.60
C ARG A 52 5.80 14.87 -3.66
N GLU A 53 5.12 15.26 -2.59
CA GLU A 53 3.66 15.30 -2.46
C GLU A 53 2.96 16.08 -3.60
N GLY A 54 3.63 17.09 -4.18
CA GLY A 54 3.13 17.83 -5.35
C GLY A 54 3.31 17.14 -6.70
N ARG A 55 3.95 15.95 -6.76
CA ARG A 55 4.14 15.23 -8.02
C ARG A 55 2.90 14.43 -8.38
N LYS A 56 2.68 14.26 -9.69
CA LYS A 56 1.55 13.47 -10.17
C LYS A 56 1.81 11.98 -9.91
N ALA A 57 0.95 11.35 -9.13
CA ALA A 57 0.87 9.90 -8.94
C ALA A 57 -0.46 9.43 -9.56
N GLN A 58 -0.38 8.87 -10.78
CA GLN A 58 -1.54 8.48 -11.59
C GLN A 58 -1.49 7.00 -12.00
N GLU A 59 -0.32 6.38 -11.86
CA GLU A 59 -0.18 4.94 -12.01
C GLU A 59 -0.47 4.26 -10.68
N GLY A 60 -0.88 3.00 -10.69
CA GLY A 60 -1.19 2.34 -9.43
C GLY A 60 -1.65 0.91 -9.60
N THR A 61 -2.01 0.33 -8.47
CA THR A 61 -2.65 -0.98 -8.39
C THR A 61 -3.84 -0.92 -7.43
N ILE A 62 -4.78 -1.84 -7.61
CA ILE A 62 -5.98 -1.93 -6.80
C ILE A 62 -5.98 -3.29 -6.10
N ALA A 63 -6.18 -3.29 -4.80
CA ALA A 63 -6.48 -4.49 -4.03
C ALA A 63 -7.96 -4.47 -3.64
N SER A 64 -8.58 -5.65 -3.59
CA SER A 64 -9.98 -5.81 -3.21
C SER A 64 -10.21 -7.11 -2.43
N LYS A 65 -11.15 -7.07 -1.49
CA LYS A 65 -11.50 -8.21 -0.65
C LYS A 65 -12.96 -8.16 -0.26
N VAL A 66 -13.60 -9.32 -0.23
CA VAL A 66 -14.92 -9.51 0.38
C VAL A 66 -14.74 -10.18 1.73
N VAL A 67 -15.44 -9.72 2.73
CA VAL A 67 -15.47 -10.30 4.08
C VAL A 67 -16.91 -10.61 4.47
N GLU A 68 -17.11 -11.77 5.10
CA GLU A 68 -18.37 -12.14 5.70
C GLU A 68 -18.63 -11.33 6.97
N THR A 69 -19.84 -10.89 7.15
CA THR A 69 -20.29 -10.14 8.33
C THR A 69 -21.54 -10.82 8.91
N ALA A 70 -21.96 -10.41 10.10
CA ALA A 70 -23.17 -10.94 10.71
C ALA A 70 -24.46 -10.70 9.87
N ASN A 71 -24.45 -9.73 8.97
CA ASN A 71 -25.60 -9.29 8.18
C ASN A 71 -25.41 -9.46 6.66
N GLY A 72 -24.49 -10.34 6.24
CA GLY A 72 -24.17 -10.56 4.83
C GLY A 72 -22.68 -10.36 4.55
N GLU A 73 -22.35 -9.75 3.43
CA GLU A 73 -20.97 -9.55 2.97
C GLU A 73 -20.66 -8.07 2.80
N THR A 74 -19.38 -7.73 3.01
CA THR A 74 -18.86 -6.40 2.75
C THR A 74 -17.64 -6.50 1.85
N GLY A 75 -17.67 -5.78 0.74
CA GLY A 75 -16.56 -5.65 -0.20
C GLY A 75 -15.79 -4.35 0.04
N TYR A 76 -14.49 -4.45 0.03
CA TYR A 76 -13.55 -3.34 0.12
C TYR A 76 -12.66 -3.30 -1.13
N ALA A 77 -12.36 -2.11 -1.62
CA ALA A 77 -11.36 -1.89 -2.65
C ALA A 77 -10.55 -0.65 -2.33
N VAL A 78 -9.24 -0.77 -2.45
CA VAL A 78 -8.27 0.32 -2.22
C VAL A 78 -7.37 0.44 -3.43
N GLU A 79 -7.26 1.64 -3.97
CA GLU A 79 -6.28 2.01 -4.98
C GLU A 79 -5.08 2.68 -4.30
N LEU A 80 -3.88 2.19 -4.59
CA LEU A 80 -2.63 2.84 -4.20
C LEU A 80 -1.92 3.34 -5.46
N ASN A 81 -1.63 4.64 -5.50
CA ASN A 81 -1.01 5.28 -6.66
C ASN A 81 0.47 5.56 -6.43
N SER A 82 1.25 5.51 -7.53
CA SER A 82 2.66 5.88 -7.62
C SER A 82 2.91 6.80 -8.82
N GLU A 83 4.12 7.35 -8.95
CA GLU A 83 4.48 8.22 -10.08
C GLU A 83 4.61 7.40 -11.38
N THR A 84 5.14 6.16 -11.30
CA THR A 84 5.40 5.31 -12.46
C THR A 84 4.74 3.94 -12.36
N ASP A 85 4.44 3.36 -13.53
CA ASP A 85 3.95 2.00 -13.65
C ASP A 85 5.01 0.95 -13.30
N PHE A 86 6.29 1.31 -13.36
CA PHE A 86 7.40 0.44 -12.92
C PHE A 86 7.29 0.11 -11.44
N VAL A 87 7.04 1.10 -10.58
CA VAL A 87 6.84 0.89 -9.14
C VAL A 87 5.52 0.18 -8.88
N ALA A 88 4.42 0.62 -9.51
CA ALA A 88 3.08 0.05 -9.33
C ALA A 88 3.01 -1.46 -9.61
N LYS A 89 3.85 -1.98 -10.49
CA LYS A 89 3.90 -3.40 -10.88
C LYS A 89 4.84 -4.24 -10.05
N THR A 90 5.63 -3.65 -9.16
CA THR A 90 6.55 -4.42 -8.32
C THR A 90 5.80 -5.29 -7.32
N PRO A 91 6.25 -6.53 -7.05
CA PRO A 91 5.62 -7.39 -6.05
C PRO A 91 5.49 -6.70 -4.68
N LYS A 92 6.51 -5.96 -4.25
CA LYS A 92 6.50 -5.22 -2.98
C LYS A 92 5.42 -4.13 -2.92
N PHE A 93 5.15 -3.45 -4.03
CA PHE A 93 4.10 -2.43 -4.08
C PHE A 93 2.70 -3.08 -4.03
N VAL A 94 2.53 -4.20 -4.72
CA VAL A 94 1.29 -4.98 -4.70
C VAL A 94 1.04 -5.53 -3.29
N GLU A 95 2.04 -6.15 -2.65
CA GLU A 95 1.97 -6.63 -1.26
C GLU A 95 1.60 -5.49 -0.30
N PHE A 96 2.23 -4.32 -0.45
CA PHE A 96 1.90 -3.16 0.37
C PHE A 96 0.46 -2.65 0.13
N THR A 97 -0.04 -2.72 -1.11
CA THR A 97 -1.45 -2.37 -1.40
C THR A 97 -2.42 -3.35 -0.72
N GLU A 98 -2.10 -4.64 -0.70
CA GLU A 98 -2.87 -5.65 0.02
C GLU A 98 -2.83 -5.43 1.55
N GLU A 99 -1.68 -5.00 2.08
CA GLU A 99 -1.53 -4.63 3.50
C GLU A 99 -2.41 -3.43 3.86
N VAL A 100 -2.41 -2.37 3.03
CA VAL A 100 -3.29 -1.20 3.21
C VAL A 100 -4.76 -1.59 3.14
N LEU A 101 -5.14 -2.51 2.25
CA LEU A 101 -6.48 -3.08 2.21
C LEU A 101 -6.81 -3.84 3.51
N GLY A 102 -5.86 -4.58 4.08
CA GLY A 102 -6.01 -5.24 5.38
C GLY A 102 -6.38 -4.23 6.48
N TYR A 103 -5.68 -3.11 6.55
CA TYR A 103 -5.98 -2.04 7.53
C TYR A 103 -7.37 -1.42 7.29
N ALA A 104 -7.81 -1.29 6.03
CA ALA A 104 -9.15 -0.82 5.71
C ALA A 104 -10.25 -1.76 6.24
N VAL A 105 -10.03 -3.06 6.12
CA VAL A 105 -10.93 -4.09 6.64
C VAL A 105 -10.95 -4.11 8.16
N ASP A 106 -9.78 -4.10 8.81
CA ASP A 106 -9.64 -4.16 10.26
C ASP A 106 -10.26 -2.93 10.97
N ALA A 107 -10.15 -1.76 10.33
CA ALA A 107 -10.73 -0.52 10.83
C ALA A 107 -12.20 -0.32 10.43
N ASP A 108 -12.75 -1.20 9.59
CA ASP A 108 -14.08 -1.03 8.97
C ASP A 108 -14.27 0.36 8.33
N ALA A 109 -13.20 0.88 7.69
CA ALA A 109 -13.15 2.23 7.15
C ALA A 109 -14.28 2.46 6.12
N ASN A 110 -14.85 3.67 6.09
CA ASN A 110 -15.93 4.05 5.16
C ASN A 110 -15.46 5.07 4.11
N SER A 111 -14.27 5.60 4.26
CA SER A 111 -13.67 6.58 3.33
C SER A 111 -12.15 6.45 3.30
N ALA A 112 -11.53 7.05 2.29
CA ALA A 112 -10.07 7.14 2.20
C ALA A 112 -9.47 7.92 3.38
N ASP A 113 -10.17 8.94 3.88
CA ASP A 113 -9.71 9.76 5.01
C ASP A 113 -9.73 8.93 6.30
N GLU A 114 -10.81 8.17 6.56
CA GLU A 114 -10.86 7.25 7.70
C GLU A 114 -9.78 6.16 7.61
N LEU A 115 -9.54 5.64 6.42
CA LEU A 115 -8.45 4.68 6.19
C LEU A 115 -7.08 5.28 6.53
N LEU A 116 -6.79 6.51 6.11
CA LEU A 116 -5.52 7.17 6.41
C LEU A 116 -5.29 7.39 7.91
N GLU A 117 -6.35 7.59 8.68
CA GLU A 117 -6.31 7.72 10.14
C GLU A 117 -6.31 6.38 10.89
N ALA A 118 -6.62 5.28 10.19
CA ALA A 118 -6.65 3.94 10.77
C ALA A 118 -5.28 3.51 11.30
N LYS A 119 -5.29 2.57 12.24
CA LYS A 119 -4.06 1.99 12.79
C LYS A 119 -3.40 1.05 11.78
N ALA A 120 -2.09 1.21 11.63
CA ALA A 120 -1.20 0.33 10.88
C ALA A 120 -0.09 -0.15 11.84
N GLY A 121 -0.34 -1.21 12.60
CA GLY A 121 0.52 -1.64 13.68
C GLY A 121 0.63 -0.57 14.79
N ASP A 122 1.86 -0.09 15.03
CA ASP A 122 2.15 0.96 16.04
C ASP A 122 1.98 2.39 15.50
N THR A 123 1.56 2.54 14.22
CA THR A 123 1.47 3.83 13.54
C THR A 123 0.08 4.02 12.90
N THR A 124 -0.05 4.99 11.98
CA THR A 124 -1.24 5.18 11.14
C THR A 124 -0.96 4.78 9.70
N VAL A 125 -2.01 4.43 8.94
CA VAL A 125 -1.90 4.14 7.51
C VAL A 125 -1.27 5.30 6.75
N LYS A 126 -1.60 6.54 7.11
CA LYS A 126 -0.98 7.74 6.54
C LYS A 126 0.55 7.69 6.65
N LEU A 127 1.07 7.42 7.86
CA LEU A 127 2.50 7.36 8.09
C LEU A 127 3.14 6.16 7.37
N ALA A 128 2.46 5.01 7.33
CA ALA A 128 2.92 3.85 6.57
C ALA A 128 3.04 4.15 5.06
N VAL A 129 2.10 4.91 4.48
CA VAL A 129 2.15 5.35 3.08
C VAL A 129 3.30 6.34 2.85
N GLU A 130 3.55 7.27 3.77
CA GLU A 130 4.70 8.19 3.70
C GLU A 130 6.04 7.43 3.77
N GLU A 131 6.13 6.40 4.58
CA GLU A 131 7.30 5.52 4.66
C GLU A 131 7.48 4.68 3.38
N ALA A 132 6.39 4.17 2.83
CA ALA A 132 6.41 3.47 1.55
C ALA A 132 6.88 4.40 0.42
N ALA A 133 6.44 5.67 0.39
CA ALA A 133 6.93 6.68 -0.55
C ALA A 133 8.44 6.93 -0.41
N ALA A 134 8.96 6.86 0.81
CA ALA A 134 10.41 6.95 1.05
C ALA A 134 11.15 5.71 0.54
N LEU A 135 10.59 4.50 0.77
CA LEU A 135 11.15 3.22 0.35
C LEU A 135 11.18 3.07 -1.17
N PHE A 136 10.07 3.36 -1.85
CA PHE A 136 9.95 3.27 -3.31
C PHE A 136 10.64 4.42 -4.03
N GLY A 137 10.94 5.52 -3.35
CA GLY A 137 11.58 6.70 -3.94
C GLY A 137 10.67 7.54 -4.81
N GLU A 138 9.37 7.27 -4.81
CA GLU A 138 8.31 7.95 -5.57
C GLU A 138 7.25 8.54 -4.65
N HIS A 139 6.44 9.46 -5.18
CA HIS A 139 5.21 9.88 -4.50
C HIS A 139 4.22 8.72 -4.50
N VAL A 140 3.82 8.28 -3.32
CA VAL A 140 2.81 7.25 -3.10
C VAL A 140 1.65 7.85 -2.33
N LYS A 141 0.43 7.54 -2.73
CA LYS A 141 -0.78 8.00 -2.06
C LYS A 141 -1.91 6.97 -2.16
N VAL A 142 -2.83 6.98 -1.21
CA VAL A 142 -4.13 6.33 -1.36
C VAL A 142 -4.91 7.12 -2.41
N GLY A 143 -5.35 6.42 -3.44
CA GLY A 143 -6.20 6.95 -4.51
C GLY A 143 -7.67 6.79 -4.16
N GLN A 144 -8.39 5.96 -4.93
CA GLN A 144 -9.79 5.67 -4.67
C GLN A 144 -9.94 4.62 -3.58
N PHE A 145 -10.98 4.78 -2.79
CA PHE A 145 -11.45 3.81 -1.82
C PHE A 145 -12.92 3.54 -2.06
N ALA A 146 -13.33 2.28 -1.97
CA ALA A 146 -14.73 1.89 -2.06
C ALA A 146 -15.06 0.81 -1.04
N LYS A 147 -16.23 0.95 -0.42
CA LYS A 147 -16.85 -0.06 0.46
C LYS A 147 -18.29 -0.24 0.06
N ILE A 148 -18.75 -1.47 -0.09
CA ILE A 148 -20.14 -1.80 -0.33
C ILE A 148 -20.55 -2.99 0.54
N SER A 149 -21.80 -3.04 0.95
CA SER A 149 -22.35 -4.14 1.76
C SER A 149 -23.67 -4.61 1.19
N GLY A 150 -23.96 -5.91 1.31
CA GLY A 150 -25.21 -6.55 0.88
C GLY A 150 -25.32 -7.97 1.41
N GLU A 151 -26.39 -8.69 1.06
CA GLU A 151 -26.47 -10.13 1.37
C GLU A 151 -25.34 -10.90 0.68
N HIS A 152 -25.02 -10.50 -0.58
CA HIS A 152 -23.92 -11.03 -1.36
C HIS A 152 -23.15 -9.88 -2.03
N VAL A 153 -21.83 -9.99 -2.04
CA VAL A 153 -20.94 -9.06 -2.72
C VAL A 153 -20.03 -9.81 -3.68
N GLU A 154 -20.12 -9.45 -4.95
CA GLU A 154 -19.24 -9.97 -5.99
C GLU A 154 -18.21 -8.94 -6.40
N VAL A 155 -16.99 -9.41 -6.65
CA VAL A 155 -15.86 -8.58 -7.07
C VAL A 155 -15.29 -9.10 -8.37
N TYR A 156 -15.21 -8.24 -9.37
CA TYR A 156 -14.49 -8.48 -10.60
C TYR A 156 -13.23 -7.62 -10.66
N ALA A 157 -12.08 -8.27 -10.68
CA ALA A 157 -10.76 -7.61 -10.77
C ALA A 157 -10.17 -7.85 -12.17
N HIS A 158 -10.17 -6.80 -13.00
CA HIS A 158 -9.63 -6.86 -14.36
C HIS A 158 -8.12 -6.73 -14.37
N LYS A 159 -7.45 -7.74 -14.91
CA LYS A 159 -6.00 -7.77 -15.12
C LYS A 159 -5.70 -7.73 -16.61
N LYS A 160 -4.75 -6.89 -17.03
CA LYS A 160 -4.28 -6.86 -18.44
C LYS A 160 -3.57 -8.14 -18.86
N SER A 161 -2.94 -8.85 -17.92
CA SER A 161 -2.39 -10.19 -18.06
C SER A 161 -2.41 -10.90 -16.72
N ALA A 162 -2.21 -12.23 -16.71
CA ALA A 162 -2.24 -13.05 -15.49
C ALA A 162 -1.19 -12.62 -14.44
N GLU A 163 -0.06 -12.08 -14.90
CA GLU A 163 1.07 -11.67 -14.05
C GLU A 163 0.97 -10.20 -13.57
N MET A 164 0.01 -9.44 -14.10
CA MET A 164 -0.15 -8.03 -13.75
C MET A 164 -1.16 -7.83 -12.62
N PRO A 165 -0.94 -6.85 -11.73
CA PRO A 165 -1.96 -6.49 -10.75
C PRO A 165 -3.22 -5.95 -11.43
N PRO A 166 -4.38 -6.00 -10.75
CA PRO A 166 -5.62 -5.42 -11.27
C PRO A 166 -5.46 -3.92 -11.50
N SER A 167 -5.98 -3.47 -12.65
CA SER A 167 -6.03 -2.05 -13.01
C SER A 167 -7.46 -1.47 -12.93
N ILE A 168 -8.46 -2.34 -12.86
CA ILE A 168 -9.87 -1.98 -12.69
C ILE A 168 -10.48 -3.01 -11.74
N VAL A 169 -11.24 -2.54 -10.77
CA VAL A 169 -12.07 -3.37 -9.91
C VAL A 169 -13.50 -2.87 -9.96
N ALA A 170 -14.44 -3.79 -10.16
CA ALA A 170 -15.87 -3.54 -10.04
C ALA A 170 -16.43 -4.39 -8.89
N MET A 171 -17.25 -3.79 -8.06
CA MET A 171 -17.95 -4.47 -6.97
C MET A 171 -19.45 -4.28 -7.11
N ILE A 172 -20.21 -5.34 -6.86
CA ILE A 172 -21.68 -5.34 -6.89
C ILE A 172 -22.17 -5.97 -5.60
N ALA A 173 -23.07 -5.27 -4.91
CA ALA A 173 -23.82 -5.82 -3.78
C ALA A 173 -25.23 -6.18 -4.24
N THR A 174 -25.71 -7.35 -3.84
CA THR A 174 -27.03 -7.88 -4.23
C THR A 174 -27.73 -8.51 -3.04
N ASP A 175 -29.05 -8.66 -3.14
CA ASP A 175 -29.91 -9.37 -2.19
C ASP A 175 -30.10 -10.86 -2.57
N LYS A 176 -29.43 -11.32 -3.64
CA LYS A 176 -29.47 -12.72 -4.12
C LYS A 176 -28.11 -13.13 -4.66
N ALA A 177 -27.68 -14.33 -4.34
CA ALA A 177 -26.51 -14.94 -4.95
C ALA A 177 -26.72 -15.07 -6.48
N CYS A 178 -25.64 -14.78 -7.24
CA CYS A 178 -25.55 -15.17 -8.66
C CYS A 178 -26.24 -14.29 -9.71
N LEU A 179 -26.04 -12.98 -9.67
CA LEU A 179 -26.43 -12.12 -10.80
C LEU A 179 -25.49 -12.22 -12.01
N LEU A 180 -24.24 -12.66 -11.83
CA LEU A 180 -23.28 -12.77 -12.93
C LEU A 180 -23.63 -13.84 -13.98
N TYR A 181 -24.42 -14.87 -13.58
CA TYR A 181 -24.89 -15.92 -14.50
C TYR A 181 -26.09 -15.51 -15.34
N THR A 182 -26.78 -14.42 -15.03
CA THR A 182 -27.96 -13.96 -15.74
C THR A 182 -27.69 -12.84 -16.73
N SER A 183 -26.49 -12.28 -16.74
CA SER A 183 -26.09 -11.28 -17.72
C SER A 183 -25.54 -11.97 -18.97
N PRO A 184 -26.13 -11.78 -20.16
CA PRO A 184 -25.56 -12.29 -21.39
C PRO A 184 -24.18 -11.65 -21.62
N SER A 185 -23.18 -12.49 -21.88
CA SER A 185 -21.85 -12.01 -22.23
C SER A 185 -21.93 -11.14 -23.49
N PRO A 186 -21.33 -9.95 -23.52
CA PRO A 186 -21.31 -9.13 -24.72
C PRO A 186 -20.43 -9.70 -25.85
N ARG A 187 -19.95 -10.94 -25.73
CA ARG A 187 -19.03 -11.61 -26.66
C ARG A 187 -19.56 -12.87 -27.31
N ASP A 188 -20.85 -13.15 -27.18
CA ASP A 188 -21.53 -14.24 -27.93
C ASP A 188 -22.21 -13.67 -29.17
#